data_46284336ff4034805b709f46ba06e5d3
#
_entry.id   46284336ff4034805b709f46ba06e5d3
#
_cell.length_a   1.000
_cell.length_b   1.000
_cell.length_c   1.000
_cell.angle_alpha   90.00
_cell.angle_beta   90.00
_cell.angle_gamma   90.00
#
_symmetry.space_group_name_H-M   'P 1'
#
loop_
_entity.id
_entity.type
_entity.pdbx_description
1 polymer ?
#
loop_
_entity_poly.entity_id
_entity_poly.type
_entity_poly.pdbx_seq_one_letter_code
_entity_poly.pdbx_strand_id
1 'polypeptide(L)' 'MLAEIIAVGSELLTPYRLDTNSLYLTAELNKLGIRVIHKSVVGDSRDDIRATFRHAILP' A
#
# COMPACT_ATOMS: atom_id res chain seq x y z
N MET A 1 -6.16 10.63 -12.59
CA MET A 1 -6.53 10.14 -11.24
C MET A 1 -5.30 9.56 -10.55
N LEU A 2 -5.14 9.82 -9.28
CA LEU A 2 -4.01 9.37 -8.49
C LEU A 2 -4.46 8.35 -7.45
N ALA A 3 -3.59 7.43 -7.08
CA ALA A 3 -3.89 6.40 -6.10
C ALA A 3 -2.70 6.16 -5.17
N GLU A 4 -2.99 5.68 -3.98
CA GLU A 4 -2.01 5.13 -3.06
C GLU A 4 -2.36 3.68 -2.78
N ILE A 5 -1.32 2.86 -2.58
CA ILE A 5 -1.49 1.46 -2.21
C ILE A 5 -0.97 1.28 -0.79
N ILE A 6 -1.78 0.67 0.05
CA ILE A 6 -1.39 0.33 1.42
C ILE A 6 -1.47 -1.18 1.56
N ALA A 7 -0.33 -1.82 1.77
CA ALA A 7 -0.27 -3.26 2.02
C ALA A 7 -0.21 -3.50 3.53
N VAL A 8 -1.06 -4.38 4.03
CA VAL A 8 -1.17 -4.68 5.45
C VAL A 8 -0.75 -6.12 5.69
N GLY A 9 0.20 -6.31 6.59
CA GLY A 9 0.66 -7.63 6.95
C GLY A 9 2.03 -7.58 7.60
N SER A 10 2.17 -8.13 8.80
CA SER A 10 3.44 -8.13 9.53
C SER A 10 4.52 -8.89 8.75
N GLU A 11 4.14 -9.92 8.01
CA GLU A 11 5.06 -10.72 7.20
C GLU A 11 5.71 -9.90 6.09
N LEU A 12 5.06 -8.84 5.63
CA LEU A 12 5.59 -7.97 4.58
C LEU A 12 6.70 -7.05 5.08
N LEU A 13 6.84 -6.94 6.40
CA LEU A 13 7.92 -6.16 7.01
C LEU A 13 9.15 -7.01 7.27
N THR A 14 9.11 -8.31 6.96
CA THR A 14 10.25 -9.20 7.09
C THR A 14 10.99 -9.33 5.77
N PRO A 15 12.25 -9.77 5.77
CA PRO A 15 12.99 -9.95 4.51
C PRO A 15 12.61 -11.21 3.74
N TYR A 16 11.64 -11.98 4.24
CA TYR A 16 11.31 -13.29 3.69
C TYR A 16 10.05 -13.27 2.81
N ARG A 17 9.38 -12.13 2.69
CA ARG A 17 8.14 -12.05 1.95
C ARG A 17 8.14 -10.86 1.01
N LEU A 18 7.83 -11.10 -0.27
CA LEU A 18 7.71 -10.04 -1.26
C LEU A 18 6.24 -9.62 -1.40
N ASP A 19 6.02 -8.33 -1.57
CA ASP A 19 4.69 -7.79 -1.82
C ASP A 19 4.39 -7.80 -3.32
N THR A 20 4.10 -8.98 -3.86
CA THR A 20 3.78 -9.13 -5.28
C THR A 20 2.39 -8.61 -5.60
N ASN A 21 1.48 -8.56 -4.61
CA ASN A 21 0.14 -8.03 -4.83
C ASN A 21 0.16 -6.54 -5.15
N SER A 22 1.03 -5.77 -4.51
CA SER A 22 1.15 -4.35 -4.81
C SER A 22 1.65 -4.12 -6.23
N LEU A 23 2.56 -4.95 -6.71
CA LEU A 23 3.04 -4.88 -8.09
C LEU A 23 1.91 -5.17 -9.08
N TYR A 24 1.12 -6.20 -8.81
CA TYR A 24 -0.03 -6.55 -9.65
C TYR A 24 -1.05 -5.41 -9.67
N LEU A 25 -1.40 -4.87 -8.51
CA LEU A 25 -2.36 -3.76 -8.42
C LEU A 25 -1.86 -2.53 -9.15
N THR A 26 -0.58 -2.23 -9.04
CA THR A 26 0.01 -1.08 -9.75
C THR A 26 -0.17 -1.23 -11.24
N ALA A 27 0.12 -2.42 -11.78
CA ALA A 27 -0.02 -2.68 -13.21
C ALA A 27 -1.48 -2.54 -13.67
N GLU A 28 -2.42 -3.09 -12.88
CA GLU A 28 -3.84 -3.01 -13.22
C GLU A 28 -4.37 -1.57 -13.15
N LEU A 29 -3.97 -0.80 -12.15
CA LEU A 29 -4.37 0.59 -12.04
C LEU A 29 -3.82 1.42 -13.19
N ASN A 30 -2.57 1.17 -13.60
CA ASN A 30 -1.97 1.89 -14.72
C ASN A 30 -2.72 1.62 -16.03
N LYS A 31 -3.22 0.40 -16.22
CA LYS A 31 -4.04 0.07 -17.40
C LYS A 31 -5.31 0.91 -17.46
N LEU A 32 -5.82 1.32 -16.30
CA LEU A 32 -7.02 2.15 -16.19
C LEU A 32 -6.71 3.64 -16.24
N GLY A 33 -5.46 4.02 -16.46
CA GLY A 33 -5.05 5.42 -16.46
C GLY A 33 -4.87 6.02 -15.08
N ILE A 34 -4.77 5.19 -14.04
CA ILE A 34 -4.60 5.64 -12.66
C ILE A 34 -3.13 5.53 -12.30
N ARG A 35 -2.54 6.63 -11.85
CA ARG A 35 -1.14 6.68 -11.48
C ARG A 35 -0.98 6.44 -9.98
N VAL A 36 -0.15 5.47 -9.63
CA VAL A 36 0.20 5.19 -8.23
C VAL A 36 1.34 6.11 -7.82
N ILE A 37 1.09 6.96 -6.84
CA ILE A 37 2.06 7.96 -6.38
C ILE A 37 2.75 7.59 -5.08
N HIS A 38 2.21 6.61 -4.34
CA HIS A 38 2.78 6.23 -3.06
C HIS A 38 2.38 4.79 -2.73
N LYS A 39 3.32 4.04 -2.18
CA LYS A 39 3.07 2.70 -1.65
C LYS A 39 3.59 2.64 -0.23
N SER A 40 2.80 2.08 0.67
CA SER A 40 3.16 1.90 2.06
C SER A 40 2.98 0.45 2.46
N VAL A 41 3.81 -0.02 3.37
CA VAL A 41 3.64 -1.33 4.00
C VAL A 41 3.50 -1.10 5.49
N VAL A 42 2.47 -1.67 6.09
CA VAL A 42 2.21 -1.52 7.52
C VAL A 42 1.96 -2.89 8.14
N GLY A 43 2.44 -3.07 9.37
CA GLY A 43 2.21 -4.30 10.11
C GLY A 43 0.77 -4.46 10.55
N ASP A 44 0.47 -5.60 11.17
CA ASP A 44 -0.88 -5.98 11.57
C ASP A 44 -1.25 -5.37 12.94
N SER A 45 -0.93 -4.11 13.15
CA SER A 45 -1.28 -3.36 14.35
C SER A 45 -2.38 -2.37 14.02
N ARG A 46 -3.46 -2.41 14.78
CA ARG A 46 -4.60 -1.51 14.55
C ARG A 46 -4.19 -0.05 14.57
N ASP A 47 -3.34 0.32 15.52
CA ASP A 47 -2.90 1.71 15.65
C ASP A 47 -2.03 2.13 14.47
N ASP A 48 -1.14 1.26 14.02
CA ASP A 48 -0.28 1.54 12.87
C ASP A 48 -1.08 1.64 11.58
N ILE A 49 -2.06 0.75 11.41
CA ILE A 49 -2.95 0.78 10.24
C ILE A 49 -3.73 2.09 10.22
N ARG A 50 -4.29 2.47 11.37
CA ARG A 50 -5.04 3.72 11.49
C ARG A 50 -4.18 4.94 11.13
N ALA A 51 -2.96 4.99 11.65
CA ALA A 51 -2.04 6.09 11.38
C ALA A 51 -1.68 6.15 9.89
N THR A 52 -1.45 5.00 9.26
CA THR A 52 -1.12 4.93 7.84
C THR A 52 -2.26 5.45 6.98
N PHE A 53 -3.49 5.02 7.25
CA PHE A 53 -4.66 5.49 6.50
C PHE A 53 -4.91 6.98 6.72
N ARG A 54 -4.76 7.45 7.96
CA ARG A 54 -4.92 8.87 8.25
C ARG A 54 -3.92 9.71 7.45
N HIS A 55 -2.68 9.26 7.36
CA HIS A 55 -1.62 9.95 6.63
C HIS A 55 -1.92 10.00 5.12
N ALA A 56 -2.56 8.95 4.59
CA ALA A 56 -2.91 8.88 3.18
C ALA A 56 -4.10 9.77 2.83
N ILE A 57 -5.04 9.95 3.75
CA ILE A 57 -6.30 10.68 3.50
C ILE A 57 -6.16 12.16 3.79
N LEU A 58 -5.44 12.54 4.85
CA LEU A 58 -5.30 13.93 5.26
C LEU A 58 -4.10 14.58 4.57
N PRO A 59 -4.28 15.78 4.02
CA PRO A 59 -3.20 16.50 3.36
C PRO A 59 -2.11 16.92 4.34
#